data_715cb7fba14ca38c4c327f884b31fc60
#
_entry.id   715cb7fba14ca38c4c327f884b31fc60
#
_cell.length_a   1.000
_cell.length_b   1.000
_cell.length_c   1.000
_cell.angle_alpha   90.00
_cell.angle_beta   90.00
_cell.angle_gamma   90.00
#
_symmetry.space_group_name_H-M   'P 1'
#
loop_
_entity.id
_entity.type
_entity.pdbx_description
1 polymer ?
#
loop_
_entity_poly.entity_id
_entity_poly.type
_entity_poly.pdbx_seq_one_letter_code
_entity_poly.pdbx_strand_id
1 'polypeptide(L)' 'TLSLEAGSVDELLVALNARYPGIIDRLCDEGGKLRRFLNVYVNSEDIRFLDHQATALADGDEVSIVPAVAGG' A
#
# COMPACT_ATOMS: atom_id res chain seq x y z
N THR A 1 5.46 9.05 2.03
CA THR A 1 6.50 8.06 1.71
C THR A 1 7.01 7.42 2.98
N LEU A 2 6.96 6.11 3.04
CA LEU A 2 7.43 5.35 4.19
C LEU A 2 8.52 4.38 3.75
N SER A 3 9.54 4.26 4.57
CA SER A 3 10.62 3.34 4.31
C SER A 3 10.56 2.23 5.35
N LEU A 4 10.05 1.07 4.96
CA LEU A 4 9.93 -0.10 5.81
C LEU A 4 10.48 -1.31 5.07
N GLU A 5 11.07 -2.24 5.83
CA GLU A 5 11.52 -3.48 5.23
C GLU A 5 10.34 -4.41 4.99
N ALA A 6 10.09 -4.71 3.73
CA ALA A 6 9.01 -5.59 3.34
C ALA A 6 9.33 -6.18 1.98
N GLY A 7 8.95 -7.44 1.77
CA GLY A 7 9.19 -8.13 0.51
C GLY A 7 8.10 -7.92 -0.51
N SER A 8 6.95 -7.39 -0.08
CA SER A 8 5.82 -7.12 -0.97
C SER A 8 4.95 -6.02 -0.38
N VAL A 9 4.00 -5.54 -1.18
CA VAL A 9 3.04 -4.53 -0.70
C VAL A 9 2.23 -5.09 0.47
N ASP A 10 1.81 -6.35 0.40
CA ASP A 10 1.09 -6.98 1.52
C ASP A 10 1.90 -6.96 2.79
N GLU A 11 3.17 -7.32 2.72
CA GLU A 11 4.04 -7.30 3.89
C GLU A 11 4.24 -5.88 4.41
N LEU A 12 4.29 -4.91 3.51
CA LEU A 12 4.39 -3.51 3.90
C LEU A 12 3.16 -3.09 4.69
N LEU A 13 1.96 -3.52 4.26
CA LEU A 13 0.73 -3.19 4.97
C LEU A 13 0.71 -3.81 6.36
N VAL A 14 1.20 -5.03 6.50
CA VAL A 14 1.30 -5.69 7.81
C VAL A 14 2.27 -4.91 8.71
N ALA A 15 3.40 -4.50 8.17
CA ALA A 15 4.39 -3.72 8.92
C ALA A 15 3.82 -2.36 9.35
N LEU A 16 3.06 -1.73 8.47
CA LEU A 16 2.40 -0.46 8.79
C LEU A 16 1.40 -0.64 9.91
N ASN A 17 0.61 -1.72 9.88
CA ASN A 17 -0.39 -1.96 10.90
C ASN A 17 0.25 -2.26 12.26
N ALA A 18 1.42 -2.88 12.27
CA ALA A 18 2.16 -3.11 13.49
C ALA A 18 2.64 -1.79 14.11
N ARG A 19 3.00 -0.84 13.26
CA ARG A 19 3.49 0.46 13.69
C ARG A 19 2.36 1.44 14.02
N TYR A 20 1.28 1.34 13.26
CA TYR A 20 0.09 2.18 13.42
C TYR A 20 -1.13 1.28 13.52
N PRO A 21 -1.42 0.72 14.71
CA PRO A 21 -2.54 -0.21 14.87
C PRO A 21 -3.86 0.37 14.37
N GLY A 22 -4.56 -0.42 13.56
CA GLY A 22 -5.83 0.00 12.97
C GLY A 22 -5.72 0.64 11.60
N ILE A 23 -4.50 0.88 11.10
CA ILE A 23 -4.35 1.53 9.80
C ILE A 23 -4.89 0.65 8.67
N ILE A 24 -4.81 -0.66 8.81
CA ILE A 24 -5.32 -1.59 7.79
C ILE A 24 -6.82 -1.43 7.61
N ASP A 25 -7.55 -1.17 8.69
CA ASP A 25 -8.99 -0.94 8.61
C ASP A 25 -9.34 0.29 7.79
N ARG A 26 -8.42 1.22 7.70
CA ARG A 26 -8.61 2.44 6.91
C ARG A 26 -8.16 2.27 5.46
N LEU A 27 -7.14 1.45 5.25
CA LEU A 27 -6.55 1.27 3.93
C LEU A 27 -7.18 0.13 3.16
N CYS A 28 -7.69 -0.88 3.86
CA CYS A 28 -8.23 -2.08 3.24
C CYS A 28 -9.70 -2.28 3.61
N ASP A 29 -10.42 -3.00 2.75
CA ASP A 29 -11.79 -3.40 3.02
C ASP A 29 -11.81 -4.67 3.87
N GLU A 30 -13.01 -5.21 4.12
CA GLU A 30 -13.19 -6.40 4.93
C GLU A 30 -12.48 -7.63 4.36
N GLY A 31 -12.28 -7.65 3.06
CA GLY A 31 -11.57 -8.75 2.40
C GLY A 31 -10.06 -8.61 2.42
N GLY A 32 -9.54 -7.55 3.03
CA GLY A 32 -8.11 -7.31 3.08
C GLY A 32 -7.53 -6.68 1.83
N LYS A 33 -8.38 -6.23 0.92
CA LYS A 33 -7.95 -5.57 -0.30
C LYS A 33 -7.93 -4.06 -0.11
N LEU A 34 -6.98 -3.42 -0.74
CA LEU A 34 -6.90 -1.96 -0.73
C LEU A 34 -8.18 -1.35 -1.26
N ARG A 35 -8.64 -0.30 -0.58
CA ARG A 35 -9.87 0.37 -0.98
C ARG A 35 -9.69 1.04 -2.33
N ARG A 36 -10.78 1.15 -3.10
CA ARG A 36 -10.75 1.70 -4.46
C ARG A 36 -10.24 3.14 -4.54
N PHE A 37 -10.51 3.92 -3.50
CA PHE A 37 -10.10 5.32 -3.51
C PHE A 37 -8.63 5.52 -3.13
N LEU A 38 -7.91 4.44 -2.88
CA LEU A 38 -6.49 4.53 -2.59
C LEU A 38 -5.67 4.17 -3.82
N ASN A 39 -4.67 4.99 -4.09
CA ASN A 39 -3.70 4.71 -5.13
C ASN A 39 -2.37 4.41 -4.46
N VAL A 40 -1.78 3.27 -4.79
CA VAL A 40 -0.49 2.87 -4.26
C VAL A 40 0.50 2.81 -5.42
N TYR A 41 1.62 3.47 -5.26
CA TYR A 41 2.67 3.53 -6.28
C TYR A 41 3.96 2.95 -5.71
N VAL A 42 4.62 2.13 -6.52
CA VAL A 42 5.96 1.64 -6.23
C VAL A 42 6.89 2.25 -7.26
N ASN A 43 7.80 3.09 -6.83
CA ASN A 43 8.70 3.84 -7.72
C ASN A 43 7.94 4.59 -8.80
N SER A 44 6.84 5.23 -8.40
CA SER A 44 5.96 6.01 -9.28
C SER A 44 5.12 5.16 -10.25
N GLU A 45 5.09 3.85 -10.08
CA GLU A 45 4.21 2.98 -10.84
C GLU A 45 3.03 2.51 -10.00
N ASP A 46 1.83 2.67 -10.52
CA ASP A 46 0.62 2.21 -9.84
C ASP A 46 0.63 0.68 -9.79
N ILE A 47 0.40 0.11 -8.61
CA ILE A 47 0.44 -1.35 -8.44
C ILE A 47 -0.64 -2.08 -9.23
N ARG A 48 -1.67 -1.37 -9.69
CA ARG A 48 -2.70 -1.98 -10.55
C ARG A 48 -2.15 -2.40 -11.90
N PHE A 49 -1.04 -1.79 -12.32
CA PHE A 49 -0.31 -2.18 -13.53
C PHE A 49 0.82 -3.16 -13.23
N LEU A 50 0.96 -3.54 -11.97
CA LEU A 50 1.92 -4.53 -11.51
C LEU A 50 1.15 -5.74 -10.97
N ASP A 51 1.53 -6.25 -9.82
CA ASP A 51 0.87 -7.41 -9.22
C ASP A 51 -0.01 -7.04 -8.03
N HIS A 52 -0.60 -5.85 -8.06
CA HIS A 52 -1.43 -5.35 -6.95
C HIS A 52 -0.70 -5.49 -5.61
N GLN A 53 -1.36 -6.05 -4.60
CA GLN A 53 -0.76 -6.20 -3.28
C GLN A 53 0.34 -7.27 -3.23
N ALA A 54 0.41 -8.13 -4.24
CA ALA A 54 1.47 -9.12 -4.34
C ALA A 54 2.74 -8.56 -5.00
N THR A 55 2.73 -7.28 -5.40
CA THR A 55 3.88 -6.65 -6.02
C THR A 55 5.10 -6.77 -5.11
N ALA A 56 6.18 -7.33 -5.65
CA ALA A 56 7.41 -7.51 -4.91
C ALA A 56 8.11 -6.16 -4.69
N LEU A 57 8.70 -6.03 -3.51
CA LEU A 57 9.45 -4.84 -3.14
C LEU A 57 10.91 -5.22 -2.92
N ALA A 58 11.82 -4.36 -3.35
CA ALA A 58 13.24 -4.53 -3.14
C ALA A 58 13.76 -3.39 -2.26
N ASP A 59 14.95 -3.58 -1.70
CA ASP A 59 15.58 -2.54 -0.90
C ASP A 59 15.71 -1.25 -1.71
N GLY A 60 15.33 -0.15 -1.09
CA GLY A 60 15.40 1.15 -1.74
C GLY A 60 14.17 1.51 -2.56
N ASP A 61 13.22 0.61 -2.72
CA ASP A 61 11.98 0.93 -3.42
C ASP A 61 11.18 1.95 -2.62
N GLU A 62 10.61 2.90 -3.33
CA GLU A 62 9.79 3.93 -2.74
C GLU A 62 8.32 3.60 -2.97
N VAL A 63 7.56 3.53 -1.87
CA VAL A 63 6.13 3.25 -1.93
C VAL A 63 5.36 4.49 -1.49
N SER A 64 4.45 4.93 -2.32
CA SER A 64 3.59 6.08 -2.03
C SER A 64 2.14 5.63 -1.98
N ILE A 65 1.43 6.04 -0.93
CA ILE A 65 0.01 5.78 -0.79
C ILE A 65 -0.70 7.12 -0.88
N VAL A 66 -1.52 7.29 -1.91
CA VAL A 66 -2.22 8.55 -2.17
C VAL A 66 -3.72 8.29 -2.16
N PRO A 67 -4.46 8.89 -1.24
CA PRO A 67 -5.92 8.76 -1.26
C PRO A 67 -6.48 9.56 -2.43
N ALA A 68 -7.32 8.91 -3.23
CA ALA A 68 -8.04 9.59 -4.27
C ALA A 68 -9.27 10.24 -3.64
N VAL A 69 -9.32 11.55 -3.62
CA VAL A 69 -10.45 12.27 -3.06
C VAL A 69 -11.49 12.44 -4.17
N ALA A 70 -12.33 11.44 -4.32
CA ALA A 70 -13.36 11.49 -5.35
C ALA A 70 -14.42 12.52 -4.99
N GLY A 71 -14.72 13.39 -5.92
CA GLY A 71 -15.76 14.37 -5.73
C GLY A 71 -15.39 15.50 -4.78
N GLY A 72 -14.16 15.64 -4.53
CA GLY A 72 -13.73 16.75 -3.70
C GLY A 72 -12.76 16.34 -2.68
#